data_ba8560a9fd15b61eaff8e8aad80f6eee
#
_entry.id   ba8560a9fd15b61eaff8e8aad80f6eee
#
_cell.length_a   1.000
_cell.length_b   1.000
_cell.length_c   1.000
_cell.angle_alpha   90.00
_cell.angle_beta   90.00
_cell.angle_gamma   90.00
#
_symmetry.space_group_name_H-M   'P 1'
#
loop_
_entity.id
_entity.type
_entity.pdbx_description
1 polymer ?
#
loop_
_entity_poly.entity_id
_entity_poly.type
_entity_poly.pdbx_seq_one_letter_code
_entity_poly.pdbx_strand_id
1 'polypeptide(L)'
;MRSIDAIERWPGRHGVIVISRAGARTEIVAAAGPLDERFAHASVTKLWTSLAVLVEVDRGTCALGDAVGPPGSTLAHLLSHASGLPLDGGAPIAMPGVRRIYSNTGIDLAADHAARRGGTTPGALVRRNVLEPLGATATVLDGPPSSGAIGTVRDLGVLAAELLAPTLVSPSIASRWRTVHLPDLVGVLPGYGRQDPCAWGLGPEVKGSKRPHWTGATWPAISVGHFGQAGGFVVADHVHGVCVATLGDAPFGPWAKTTWPPFTDAVRDEALQDG
;
A
#
# COMPACT_ATOMS: atom_id res chain seq x y z
N MET A 1 2.21 -13.79 -20.50
CA MET A 1 3.35 -13.50 -19.59
C MET A 1 3.78 -14.80 -18.92
N ARG A 2 5.07 -15.17 -19.06
CA ARG A 2 5.62 -16.39 -18.43
C ARG A 2 6.23 -16.15 -17.06
N SER A 3 6.59 -14.90 -16.79
CA SER A 3 7.21 -14.51 -15.51
C SER A 3 6.33 -14.80 -14.29
N ILE A 4 5.01 -14.71 -14.43
CA ILE A 4 4.06 -14.98 -13.33
C ILE A 4 4.06 -16.44 -12.85
N ASP A 5 4.49 -17.41 -13.69
CA ASP A 5 4.55 -18.83 -13.33
C ASP A 5 5.60 -19.09 -12.21
N ALA A 6 6.47 -18.11 -11.96
CA ALA A 6 7.45 -18.20 -10.87
C ALA A 6 6.81 -18.37 -9.48
N ILE A 7 5.56 -17.93 -9.28
CA ILE A 7 4.84 -18.08 -8.01
C ILE A 7 4.64 -19.55 -7.62
N GLU A 8 4.61 -20.48 -8.57
CA GLU A 8 4.47 -21.92 -8.32
C GLU A 8 5.64 -22.50 -7.53
N ARG A 9 6.80 -21.80 -7.53
CA ARG A 9 8.02 -22.19 -6.81
C ARG A 9 8.16 -21.50 -5.47
N TRP A 10 7.24 -20.60 -5.12
CA TRP A 10 7.25 -19.95 -3.83
C TRP A 10 6.70 -20.89 -2.74
N PRO A 11 7.13 -20.75 -1.49
CA PRO A 11 6.55 -21.51 -0.40
C PRO A 11 5.09 -21.11 -0.20
N GLY A 12 4.23 -22.10 0.09
CA GLY A 12 2.79 -21.86 0.27
C GLY A 12 2.03 -21.68 -1.05
N ARG A 13 0.85 -21.08 -0.96
CA ARG A 13 -0.03 -20.78 -2.10
C ARG A 13 -0.04 -19.29 -2.35
N HIS A 14 0.11 -18.89 -3.60
CA HIS A 14 0.10 -17.49 -4.00
C HIS A 14 -0.75 -17.30 -5.24
N GLY A 15 -1.54 -16.22 -5.25
CA GLY A 15 -2.16 -15.71 -6.46
C GLY A 15 -1.51 -14.39 -6.87
N VAL A 16 -1.47 -14.12 -8.17
CA VAL A 16 -0.91 -12.90 -8.75
C VAL A 16 -1.81 -12.35 -9.84
N ILE A 17 -1.92 -11.04 -9.90
CA ILE A 17 -2.54 -10.29 -11.00
C ILE A 17 -1.55 -9.22 -11.46
N VAL A 18 -1.40 -9.11 -12.77
CA VAL A 18 -0.65 -8.03 -13.44
C VAL A 18 -1.64 -7.17 -14.19
N ILE A 19 -1.53 -5.87 -13.99
CA ILE A 19 -2.40 -4.88 -14.58
C ILE A 19 -1.56 -3.93 -15.42
N SER A 20 -2.00 -3.68 -16.65
CA SER A 20 -1.47 -2.64 -17.52
C SER A 20 -2.49 -1.51 -17.70
N ARG A 21 -1.99 -0.31 -17.95
CA ARG A 21 -2.80 0.86 -18.26
C ARG A 21 -2.49 1.36 -19.66
N ALA A 22 -3.47 1.29 -20.54
CA ALA A 22 -3.42 1.84 -21.90
C ALA A 22 -4.33 3.08 -21.98
N GLY A 23 -3.72 4.27 -21.97
CA GLY A 23 -4.47 5.52 -21.91
C GLY A 23 -5.24 5.69 -20.59
N ALA A 24 -6.57 5.79 -20.67
CA ALA A 24 -7.47 5.91 -19.51
C ALA A 24 -7.97 4.56 -18.96
N ARG A 25 -7.67 3.45 -19.61
CA ARG A 25 -8.16 2.12 -19.23
C ARG A 25 -7.07 1.34 -18.50
N THR A 26 -7.49 0.56 -17.50
CA THR A 26 -6.67 -0.46 -16.85
C THR A 26 -7.26 -1.82 -17.20
N GLU A 27 -6.39 -2.78 -17.49
CA GLU A 27 -6.80 -4.16 -17.81
C GLU A 27 -5.87 -5.17 -17.14
N ILE A 28 -6.42 -6.33 -16.82
CA ILE A 28 -5.63 -7.46 -16.33
C ILE A 28 -4.97 -8.12 -17.55
N VAL A 29 -3.66 -8.02 -17.63
CA VAL A 29 -2.88 -8.60 -18.75
C VAL A 29 -2.36 -10.00 -18.44
N ALA A 30 -2.27 -10.35 -17.14
CA ALA A 30 -1.93 -11.70 -16.71
C ALA A 30 -2.46 -11.98 -15.30
N ALA A 31 -2.77 -13.25 -15.04
CA ALA A 31 -3.17 -13.72 -13.72
C ALA A 31 -2.82 -15.20 -13.57
N ALA A 32 -2.43 -15.62 -12.36
CA ALA A 32 -2.12 -17.01 -12.03
C ALA A 32 -2.41 -17.32 -10.55
N GLY A 33 -2.57 -18.60 -10.25
CA GLY A 33 -2.83 -19.10 -8.89
C GLY A 33 -4.27 -18.87 -8.41
N PRO A 34 -4.52 -19.02 -7.09
CA PRO A 34 -5.85 -18.94 -6.50
C PRO A 34 -6.31 -17.48 -6.36
N LEU A 35 -6.99 -16.95 -7.38
CA LEU A 35 -7.41 -15.56 -7.44
C LEU A 35 -8.59 -15.23 -6.53
N ASP A 36 -9.43 -16.21 -6.22
CA ASP A 36 -10.69 -16.05 -5.48
C ASP A 36 -10.62 -16.63 -4.06
N GLU A 37 -9.49 -17.21 -3.66
CA GLU A 37 -9.24 -17.57 -2.28
C GLU A 37 -8.95 -16.33 -1.43
N ARG A 38 -9.36 -16.38 -0.17
CA ARG A 38 -9.16 -15.28 0.78
C ARG A 38 -7.84 -15.46 1.53
N PHE A 39 -7.02 -14.41 1.51
CA PHE A 39 -5.75 -14.31 2.22
C PHE A 39 -5.75 -13.11 3.15
N ALA A 40 -4.94 -13.16 4.21
CA ALA A 40 -4.66 -11.99 5.02
C ALA A 40 -3.80 -10.99 4.22
N HIS A 41 -4.21 -9.74 4.20
CA HIS A 41 -3.46 -8.66 3.54
C HIS A 41 -2.30 -8.16 4.40
N ALA A 42 -2.36 -8.38 5.72
CA ALA A 42 -1.43 -7.78 6.68
C ALA A 42 -1.23 -6.28 6.36
N SER A 43 0.01 -5.79 6.26
CA SER A 43 0.25 -4.36 6.04
C SER A 43 -0.18 -3.80 4.69
N VAL A 44 -0.52 -4.64 3.70
CA VAL A 44 -1.19 -4.15 2.47
C VAL A 44 -2.54 -3.50 2.78
N THR A 45 -3.16 -3.85 3.92
CA THR A 45 -4.36 -3.19 4.47
C THR A 45 -4.23 -1.67 4.52
N LYS A 46 -3.02 -1.15 4.78
CA LYS A 46 -2.77 0.30 4.88
C LYS A 46 -3.11 1.06 3.60
N LEU A 47 -3.05 0.41 2.45
CA LEU A 47 -3.45 1.02 1.17
C LEU A 47 -4.96 1.24 1.11
N TRP A 48 -5.77 0.25 1.51
CA TRP A 48 -7.21 0.39 1.62
C TRP A 48 -7.61 1.48 2.61
N THR A 49 -6.99 1.45 3.79
CA THR A 49 -7.27 2.36 4.88
C THR A 49 -6.86 3.79 4.56
N SER A 50 -5.66 4.00 4.02
CA SER A 50 -5.20 5.35 3.66
C SER A 50 -6.05 5.97 2.56
N LEU A 51 -6.45 5.19 1.56
CA LEU A 51 -7.34 5.68 0.52
C LEU A 51 -8.72 6.06 1.10
N ALA A 52 -9.28 5.25 2.01
CA ALA A 52 -10.55 5.55 2.67
C ALA A 52 -10.49 6.84 3.50
N VAL A 53 -9.37 7.11 4.18
CA VAL A 53 -9.12 8.37 4.89
C VAL A 53 -9.02 9.54 3.90
N LEU A 54 -8.30 9.36 2.79
CA LEU A 54 -8.12 10.40 1.77
C LEU A 54 -9.42 10.75 1.04
N VAL A 55 -10.36 9.81 0.90
CA VAL A 55 -11.72 10.11 0.42
C VAL A 55 -12.44 11.08 1.36
N GLU A 56 -12.30 10.94 2.68
CA GLU A 56 -12.89 11.90 3.64
C GLU A 56 -12.16 13.26 3.60
N VAL A 57 -10.85 13.26 3.35
CA VAL A 57 -10.09 14.50 3.13
C VAL A 57 -10.58 15.22 1.88
N ASP A 58 -10.79 14.50 0.79
CA ASP A 58 -11.26 15.07 -0.48
C ASP A 58 -12.68 15.61 -0.39
N ARG A 59 -13.53 15.01 0.46
CA ARG A 59 -14.89 15.50 0.80
C ARG A 59 -14.89 16.68 1.77
N GLY A 60 -13.76 17.02 2.38
CA GLY A 60 -13.66 18.08 3.38
C GLY A 60 -14.19 17.68 4.77
N THR A 61 -14.46 16.41 5.02
CA THR A 61 -14.90 15.89 6.34
C THR A 61 -13.78 16.00 7.38
N CYS A 62 -12.53 15.82 6.95
CA CYS A 62 -11.32 16.06 7.72
C CYS A 62 -10.23 16.68 6.83
N ALA A 63 -9.16 17.18 7.45
CA ALA A 63 -8.05 17.79 6.74
C ALA A 63 -6.73 17.11 7.06
N LEU A 64 -5.80 17.06 6.10
CA LEU A 64 -4.46 16.51 6.33
C LEU A 64 -3.68 17.24 7.43
N GLY A 65 -4.04 18.50 7.71
CA GLY A 65 -3.49 19.31 8.80
C GLY A 65 -4.18 19.13 10.15
N ASP A 66 -5.25 18.33 10.25
CA ASP A 66 -5.91 18.09 11.54
C ASP A 66 -4.92 17.57 12.58
N ALA A 67 -4.94 18.15 13.76
CA ALA A 67 -4.10 17.71 14.89
C ALA A 67 -4.60 16.35 15.40
N VAL A 68 -3.80 15.31 15.17
CA VAL A 68 -4.11 13.92 15.55
C VAL A 68 -2.85 13.21 15.99
N GLY A 69 -2.95 12.41 17.06
CA GLY A 69 -1.82 11.68 17.62
C GLY A 69 -1.01 12.51 18.62
N PRO A 70 0.31 12.36 18.68
CA PRO A 70 1.17 13.08 19.59
C PRO A 70 1.12 14.60 19.37
N PRO A 71 1.46 15.43 20.40
CA PRO A 71 1.52 16.87 20.23
C PRO A 71 2.38 17.30 19.03
N GLY A 72 1.82 18.15 18.17
CA GLY A 72 2.45 18.58 16.91
C GLY A 72 2.30 17.61 15.74
N SER A 73 1.72 16.44 15.94
CA SER A 73 1.39 15.51 14.86
C SER A 73 0.11 15.92 14.12
N THR A 74 0.06 15.61 12.83
CA THR A 74 -1.11 15.82 11.98
C THR A 74 -1.55 14.52 11.33
N LEU A 75 -2.74 14.52 10.73
CA LEU A 75 -3.24 13.38 9.94
C LEU A 75 -2.25 12.98 8.84
N ALA A 76 -1.60 13.94 8.18
CA ALA A 76 -0.57 13.67 7.18
C ALA A 76 0.68 12.97 7.78
N HIS A 77 1.10 13.38 8.98
CA HIS A 77 2.19 12.71 9.69
C HIS A 77 1.88 11.25 10.02
N LEU A 78 0.64 10.96 10.44
CA LEU A 78 0.19 9.59 10.71
C LEU A 78 0.22 8.72 9.44
N LEU A 79 -0.40 9.20 8.35
CA LEU A 79 -0.47 8.47 7.09
C LEU A 79 0.89 8.22 6.45
N SER A 80 1.86 9.12 6.69
CA SER A 80 3.22 9.01 6.12
C SER A 80 4.25 8.43 7.09
N HIS A 81 3.84 7.86 8.22
CA HIS A 81 4.74 7.29 9.23
C HIS A 81 5.76 8.29 9.81
N ALA A 82 5.36 9.56 9.92
CA ALA A 82 6.19 10.66 10.40
C ALA A 82 5.71 11.27 11.73
N SER A 83 4.78 10.62 12.42
CA SER A 83 4.16 11.11 13.65
C SER A 83 5.04 10.95 14.92
N GLY A 84 6.11 10.16 14.82
CA GLY A 84 6.95 9.82 15.97
C GLY A 84 6.47 8.63 16.80
N LEU A 85 5.30 8.06 16.48
CA LEU A 85 4.76 6.88 17.14
C LEU A 85 5.58 5.61 16.80
N PRO A 86 5.76 4.69 17.76
CA PRO A 86 6.39 3.38 17.51
C PRO A 86 5.51 2.49 16.64
N LEU A 87 6.01 1.28 16.30
CA LEU A 87 5.31 0.30 15.47
C LEU A 87 3.91 0.02 16.02
N ASP A 88 3.83 -0.40 17.30
CA ASP A 88 2.60 -0.77 17.97
C ASP A 88 2.57 -0.16 19.38
N GLY A 89 1.50 0.59 19.69
CA GLY A 89 1.27 1.19 21.01
C GLY A 89 2.40 2.09 21.50
N GLY A 90 2.35 2.46 22.78
CA GLY A 90 3.43 3.15 23.47
C GLY A 90 3.50 4.66 23.25
N ALA A 91 4.42 5.29 23.99
CA ALA A 91 4.71 6.71 23.89
C ALA A 91 5.50 7.03 22.60
N PRO A 92 5.38 8.26 22.06
CA PRO A 92 6.20 8.70 20.94
C PRO A 92 7.69 8.57 21.23
N ILE A 93 8.46 8.09 20.27
CA ILE A 93 9.92 7.89 20.35
C ILE A 93 10.70 8.93 19.55
N ALA A 94 10.00 9.85 18.90
CA ALA A 94 10.55 11.04 18.24
C ALA A 94 9.48 12.14 18.14
N MET A 95 9.90 13.35 17.91
CA MET A 95 8.99 14.44 17.54
C MET A 95 8.41 14.19 16.13
N PRO A 96 7.16 14.63 15.84
CA PRO A 96 6.60 14.58 14.50
C PRO A 96 7.48 15.30 13.47
N GLY A 97 7.58 14.73 12.27
CA GLY A 97 8.35 15.30 11.17
C GLY A 97 9.87 15.14 11.24
N VAL A 98 10.42 14.49 12.29
CA VAL A 98 11.89 14.39 12.49
C VAL A 98 12.47 13.14 11.81
N ARG A 99 11.75 12.05 11.82
CA ARG A 99 12.19 10.77 11.21
C ARG A 99 11.02 9.92 10.79
N ARG A 100 11.27 9.00 9.87
CA ARG A 100 10.30 8.01 9.43
C ARG A 100 10.31 6.83 10.40
N ILE A 101 9.19 6.61 11.08
CA ILE A 101 8.99 5.50 12.00
C ILE A 101 7.74 4.76 11.55
N TYR A 102 7.92 3.60 10.93
CA TYR A 102 6.80 2.77 10.50
C TYR A 102 5.91 2.42 11.69
N SER A 103 4.61 2.76 11.60
CA SER A 103 3.69 2.69 12.73
C SER A 103 2.32 2.15 12.31
N ASN A 104 1.91 1.04 12.90
CA ASN A 104 0.52 0.55 12.85
C ASN A 104 -0.39 1.50 13.61
N THR A 105 0.01 1.87 14.85
CA THR A 105 -0.73 2.82 15.69
C THR A 105 -1.06 4.12 14.96
N GLY A 106 -0.12 4.65 14.16
CA GLY A 106 -0.34 5.86 13.38
C GLY A 106 -1.47 5.70 12.36
N ILE A 107 -1.49 4.60 11.64
CA ILE A 107 -2.55 4.32 10.65
C ILE A 107 -3.90 4.07 11.34
N ASP A 108 -3.91 3.33 12.46
CA ASP A 108 -5.13 3.08 13.22
C ASP A 108 -5.73 4.39 13.75
N LEU A 109 -4.91 5.29 14.30
CA LEU A 109 -5.36 6.63 14.74
C LEU A 109 -5.87 7.50 13.57
N ALA A 110 -5.24 7.41 12.40
CA ALA A 110 -5.70 8.13 11.20
C ALA A 110 -7.09 7.65 10.76
N ALA A 111 -7.30 6.32 10.74
CA ALA A 111 -8.58 5.73 10.42
C ALA A 111 -9.66 6.07 11.45
N ASP A 112 -9.33 5.99 12.74
CA ASP A 112 -10.23 6.38 13.84
C ASP A 112 -10.64 7.85 13.77
N HIS A 113 -9.70 8.75 13.45
CA HIS A 113 -10.00 10.17 13.30
C HIS A 113 -10.98 10.40 12.15
N ALA A 114 -10.69 9.88 10.96
CA ALA A 114 -11.56 10.03 9.80
C ALA A 114 -12.93 9.39 10.02
N ALA A 115 -12.99 8.22 10.66
CA ALA A 115 -14.23 7.54 10.99
C ALA A 115 -15.09 8.33 11.97
N ARG A 116 -14.50 8.88 13.05
CA ARG A 116 -15.22 9.75 13.99
C ARG A 116 -15.75 11.00 13.31
N ARG A 117 -14.95 11.65 12.46
CA ARG A 117 -15.38 12.84 11.70
C ARG A 117 -16.51 12.51 10.73
N GLY A 118 -16.48 11.33 10.12
CA GLY A 118 -17.52 10.83 9.22
C GLY A 118 -18.71 10.12 9.89
N GLY A 119 -18.78 10.11 11.25
CA GLY A 119 -19.88 9.51 12.02
C GLY A 119 -19.99 7.99 11.85
N THR A 120 -18.85 7.26 11.74
CA THR A 120 -18.83 5.82 11.45
C THR A 120 -17.69 5.11 12.18
N THR A 121 -17.49 3.82 11.93
CA THR A 121 -16.35 3.03 12.40
C THR A 121 -15.29 2.89 11.29
N PRO A 122 -14.02 2.59 11.62
CA PRO A 122 -12.97 2.38 10.60
C PRO A 122 -13.31 1.32 9.56
N GLY A 123 -13.87 0.17 9.97
CA GLY A 123 -14.29 -0.88 9.05
C GLY A 123 -15.40 -0.43 8.11
N ALA A 124 -16.41 0.29 8.62
CA ALA A 124 -17.48 0.85 7.80
C ALA A 124 -16.97 1.99 6.89
N LEU A 125 -15.98 2.78 7.35
CA LEU A 125 -15.32 3.80 6.55
C LEU A 125 -14.63 3.17 5.31
N VAL A 126 -13.80 2.15 5.52
CA VAL A 126 -13.10 1.46 4.43
C VAL A 126 -14.09 0.82 3.48
N ARG A 127 -15.11 0.15 4.00
CA ARG A 127 -16.14 -0.47 3.17
C ARG A 127 -16.86 0.55 2.30
N ARG A 128 -17.42 1.62 2.90
CA ARG A 128 -18.22 2.65 2.21
C ARG A 128 -17.39 3.45 1.20
N ASN A 129 -16.16 3.80 1.56
CA ASN A 129 -15.36 4.72 0.77
C ASN A 129 -14.51 4.04 -0.31
N VAL A 130 -14.19 2.74 -0.14
CA VAL A 130 -13.25 2.05 -1.04
C VAL A 130 -13.78 0.72 -1.52
N LEU A 131 -14.14 -0.22 -0.62
CA LEU A 131 -14.47 -1.57 -1.06
C LEU A 131 -15.73 -1.61 -1.94
N GLU A 132 -16.83 -1.00 -1.49
CA GLU A 132 -18.08 -0.94 -2.24
C GLU A 132 -17.93 -0.19 -3.57
N PRO A 133 -17.35 1.03 -3.62
CA PRO A 133 -17.19 1.76 -4.89
C PRO A 133 -16.30 1.07 -5.91
N LEU A 134 -15.28 0.32 -5.47
CA LEU A 134 -14.39 -0.44 -6.34
C LEU A 134 -14.92 -1.85 -6.67
N GLY A 135 -16.02 -2.27 -6.06
CA GLY A 135 -16.57 -3.61 -6.25
C GLY A 135 -15.73 -4.74 -5.60
N ALA A 136 -14.92 -4.41 -4.59
CA ALA A 136 -14.10 -5.37 -3.83
C ALA A 136 -14.97 -6.12 -2.80
N THR A 137 -15.86 -6.98 -3.28
CA THR A 137 -16.93 -7.60 -2.47
C THR A 137 -16.47 -8.78 -1.62
N ALA A 138 -15.35 -9.38 -1.94
CA ALA A 138 -14.78 -10.51 -1.21
C ALA A 138 -13.79 -10.06 -0.11
N THR A 139 -13.44 -8.76 -0.06
CA THR A 139 -12.54 -8.20 0.93
C THR A 139 -13.32 -7.56 2.08
N VAL A 140 -12.88 -7.81 3.30
CA VAL A 140 -13.40 -7.20 4.53
C VAL A 140 -12.25 -6.67 5.39
N LEU A 141 -12.51 -5.61 6.14
CA LEU A 141 -11.64 -5.18 7.23
C LEU A 141 -12.20 -5.78 8.54
N ASP A 142 -11.63 -6.91 8.94
CA ASP A 142 -11.99 -7.66 10.15
C ASP A 142 -10.80 -7.66 11.12
N GLY A 143 -10.51 -6.49 11.69
CA GLY A 143 -9.38 -6.27 12.57
C GLY A 143 -8.85 -4.84 12.52
N PRO A 144 -7.60 -4.61 12.96
CA PRO A 144 -6.99 -3.28 12.98
C PRO A 144 -6.93 -2.65 11.56
N PRO A 145 -7.25 -1.35 11.43
CA PRO A 145 -7.15 -0.63 10.16
C PRO A 145 -5.77 -0.69 9.50
N SER A 146 -4.73 -0.91 10.28
CA SER A 146 -3.36 -1.04 9.78
C SER A 146 -3.01 -2.40 9.17
N SER A 147 -3.79 -3.48 9.48
CA SER A 147 -3.35 -4.85 9.14
C SER A 147 -4.45 -5.89 9.00
N GLY A 148 -5.70 -5.55 9.31
CA GLY A 148 -6.79 -6.52 9.50
C GLY A 148 -7.62 -6.85 8.26
N ALA A 149 -7.24 -6.42 7.05
CA ALA A 149 -7.97 -6.81 5.86
C ALA A 149 -7.72 -8.27 5.49
N ILE A 150 -8.81 -8.95 5.12
CA ILE A 150 -8.81 -10.31 4.57
C ILE A 150 -9.60 -10.26 3.26
N GLY A 151 -9.03 -10.78 2.18
CA GLY A 151 -9.67 -10.70 0.87
C GLY A 151 -8.92 -11.48 -0.21
N THR A 152 -9.36 -11.31 -1.44
CA THR A 152 -8.89 -12.06 -2.61
C THR A 152 -7.84 -11.28 -3.41
N VAL A 153 -7.05 -11.99 -4.21
CA VAL A 153 -6.13 -11.36 -5.16
C VAL A 153 -6.90 -10.57 -6.21
N ARG A 154 -8.09 -11.02 -6.59
CA ARG A 154 -8.97 -10.30 -7.53
C ARG A 154 -9.38 -8.94 -6.99
N ASP A 155 -9.81 -8.86 -5.72
CA ASP A 155 -10.13 -7.58 -5.10
C ASP A 155 -8.89 -6.70 -4.90
N LEU A 156 -7.73 -7.32 -4.59
CA LEU A 156 -6.48 -6.56 -4.52
C LEU A 156 -6.10 -5.96 -5.88
N GLY A 157 -6.46 -6.65 -6.97
CA GLY A 157 -6.30 -6.15 -8.33
C GLY A 157 -7.04 -4.83 -8.59
N VAL A 158 -8.27 -4.64 -8.05
CA VAL A 158 -8.98 -3.37 -8.24
C VAL A 158 -8.33 -2.22 -7.46
N LEU A 159 -7.74 -2.48 -6.28
CA LEU A 159 -6.91 -1.51 -5.57
C LEU A 159 -5.62 -1.19 -6.34
N ALA A 160 -5.01 -2.19 -6.96
CA ALA A 160 -3.83 -2.02 -7.79
C ALA A 160 -4.13 -1.13 -9.02
N ALA A 161 -5.29 -1.31 -9.65
CA ALA A 161 -5.77 -0.43 -10.71
C ALA A 161 -5.98 1.01 -10.22
N GLU A 162 -6.49 1.18 -9.00
CA GLU A 162 -6.67 2.50 -8.37
C GLU A 162 -5.32 3.19 -8.08
N LEU A 163 -4.25 2.44 -7.76
CA LEU A 163 -2.90 2.99 -7.66
C LEU A 163 -2.37 3.50 -9.01
N LEU A 164 -2.74 2.87 -10.12
CA LEU A 164 -2.36 3.30 -11.47
C LEU A 164 -3.18 4.51 -11.94
N ALA A 165 -4.49 4.44 -11.79
CA ALA A 165 -5.45 5.41 -12.28
C ALA A 165 -6.52 5.69 -11.21
N PRO A 166 -6.24 6.54 -10.21
CA PRO A 166 -7.17 6.86 -9.13
C PRO A 166 -8.49 7.43 -9.63
N THR A 167 -9.60 6.88 -9.15
CA THR A 167 -10.97 7.27 -9.51
C THR A 167 -11.78 7.76 -8.31
N LEU A 168 -11.39 7.36 -7.09
CA LEU A 168 -12.15 7.64 -5.86
C LEU A 168 -11.85 9.02 -5.26
N VAL A 169 -10.77 9.66 -5.67
CA VAL A 169 -10.33 10.96 -5.14
C VAL A 169 -9.93 11.90 -6.26
N SER A 170 -9.97 13.21 -6.00
CA SER A 170 -9.52 14.22 -6.94
C SER A 170 -8.06 14.04 -7.37
N PRO A 171 -7.65 14.56 -8.54
CA PRO A 171 -6.26 14.48 -9.00
C PRO A 171 -5.25 15.03 -8.00
N SER A 172 -5.62 16.07 -7.24
CA SER A 172 -4.75 16.67 -6.23
C SER A 172 -4.50 15.72 -5.05
N ILE A 173 -5.52 15.05 -4.55
CA ILE A 173 -5.40 14.05 -3.48
C ILE A 173 -4.71 12.78 -4.00
N ALA A 174 -5.04 12.32 -5.20
CA ALA A 174 -4.37 11.20 -5.85
C ALA A 174 -2.85 11.42 -5.99
N SER A 175 -2.44 12.63 -6.37
CA SER A 175 -1.02 12.99 -6.40
C SER A 175 -0.39 12.91 -5.01
N ARG A 176 -1.02 13.47 -3.98
CA ARG A 176 -0.51 13.43 -2.60
C ARG A 176 -0.44 12.01 -2.02
N TRP A 177 -1.35 11.13 -2.42
CA TRP A 177 -1.33 9.72 -2.02
C TRP A 177 -0.05 9.03 -2.49
N ARG A 178 0.39 9.30 -3.75
CA ARG A 178 1.46 8.59 -4.45
C ARG A 178 2.82 9.30 -4.43
N THR A 179 2.88 10.56 -4.01
CA THR A 179 4.15 11.31 -3.96
C THR A 179 4.74 11.33 -2.55
N VAL A 180 6.05 11.47 -2.48
CA VAL A 180 6.76 11.51 -1.19
C VAL A 180 6.28 12.69 -0.35
N HIS A 181 5.84 12.38 0.88
CA HIS A 181 5.57 13.38 1.90
C HIS A 181 6.77 13.46 2.84
N LEU A 182 7.31 14.67 3.07
CA LEU A 182 8.54 14.90 3.86
C LEU A 182 9.73 14.09 3.30
N PRO A 183 10.35 14.53 2.19
CA PRO A 183 11.25 13.71 1.38
C PRO A 183 12.56 13.33 2.08
N ASP A 184 13.05 14.16 3.01
CA ASP A 184 14.39 14.01 3.59
C ASP A 184 14.43 13.15 4.87
N LEU A 185 13.30 12.53 5.24
CA LEU A 185 13.25 11.75 6.47
C LEU A 185 14.00 10.43 6.34
N VAL A 186 14.94 10.23 7.24
CA VAL A 186 15.61 8.94 7.46
C VAL A 186 14.68 8.01 8.24
N GLY A 187 14.72 6.71 7.95
CA GLY A 187 13.91 5.73 8.67
C GLY A 187 14.38 4.29 8.49
N VAL A 188 13.55 3.37 8.95
CA VAL A 188 13.76 1.93 8.81
C VAL A 188 12.63 1.36 7.95
N LEU A 189 13.00 0.70 6.85
CA LEU A 189 12.06 -0.14 6.10
C LEU A 189 12.01 -1.52 6.76
N PRO A 190 10.84 -1.96 7.26
CA PRO A 190 10.72 -3.25 7.92
C PRO A 190 11.31 -4.39 7.07
N GLY A 191 12.18 -5.20 7.67
CA GLY A 191 12.85 -6.30 6.98
C GLY A 191 14.04 -5.91 6.09
N TYR A 192 14.23 -4.61 5.76
CA TYR A 192 15.28 -4.12 4.85
C TYR A 192 16.26 -3.12 5.49
N GLY A 193 16.02 -2.76 6.77
CA GLY A 193 16.95 -1.92 7.53
C GLY A 193 16.81 -0.43 7.29
N ARG A 194 17.85 0.32 7.71
CA ARG A 194 17.90 1.79 7.61
C ARG A 194 17.95 2.23 6.15
N GLN A 195 17.13 3.25 5.84
CA GLN A 195 17.06 3.92 4.55
C GLN A 195 17.27 5.43 4.74
N ASP A 196 18.02 6.06 3.81
CA ASP A 196 18.36 7.47 3.86
C ASP A 196 18.35 8.06 2.43
N PRO A 197 17.27 8.77 2.03
CA PRO A 197 16.00 8.94 2.72
C PRO A 197 15.11 7.68 2.70
N CYS A 198 14.14 7.63 3.62
CA CYS A 198 13.11 6.61 3.66
C CYS A 198 11.80 7.19 3.08
N ALA A 199 11.67 7.16 1.77
CA ALA A 199 10.57 7.77 1.02
C ALA A 199 9.22 7.09 1.32
N TRP A 200 8.16 7.89 1.57
CA TRP A 200 6.80 7.43 1.85
C TRP A 200 5.77 8.47 1.41
N GLY A 201 4.68 8.04 0.79
CA GLY A 201 3.52 8.86 0.47
C GLY A 201 2.53 8.94 1.65
N LEU A 202 1.28 9.28 1.37
CA LEU A 202 0.21 9.28 2.38
C LEU A 202 -0.48 7.91 2.44
N GLY A 203 0.25 6.87 2.84
CA GLY A 203 -0.17 5.47 2.90
C GLY A 203 0.77 4.55 2.15
N PRO A 204 0.93 4.67 0.84
CA PRO A 204 1.88 3.85 0.10
C PRO A 204 3.34 4.17 0.45
N GLU A 205 4.15 3.13 0.49
CA GLU A 205 5.59 3.27 0.38
C GLU A 205 5.94 3.79 -1.01
N VAL A 206 6.90 4.71 -1.10
CA VAL A 206 7.54 5.12 -2.37
C VAL A 206 8.91 4.48 -2.43
N LYS A 207 9.25 3.81 -3.54
CA LYS A 207 10.55 3.15 -3.67
C LYS A 207 11.71 4.11 -3.41
N GLY A 208 11.73 5.26 -4.07
CA GLY A 208 12.81 6.22 -3.93
C GLY A 208 14.18 5.62 -4.28
N SER A 209 15.19 5.98 -3.50
CA SER A 209 16.55 5.45 -3.60
C SER A 209 16.84 4.25 -2.70
N LYS A 210 15.81 3.69 -2.04
CA LYS A 210 15.97 2.61 -1.05
C LYS A 210 16.73 1.41 -1.62
N ARG A 211 17.73 0.95 -0.87
CA ARG A 211 18.53 -0.26 -1.15
C ARG A 211 19.03 -0.87 0.17
N PRO A 212 18.80 -2.18 0.40
CA PRO A 212 17.98 -3.09 -0.40
C PRO A 212 16.50 -2.75 -0.37
N HIS A 213 15.73 -3.26 -1.34
CA HIS A 213 14.30 -3.05 -1.47
C HIS A 213 13.58 -4.34 -1.89
N TRP A 214 12.28 -4.45 -1.62
CA TRP A 214 11.48 -5.62 -1.96
C TRP A 214 11.06 -5.68 -3.44
N THR A 215 11.09 -4.57 -4.16
CA THR A 215 10.98 -4.56 -5.62
C THR A 215 12.34 -4.65 -6.27
N GLY A 216 12.37 -5.11 -7.52
CA GLY A 216 13.60 -5.20 -8.28
C GLY A 216 14.18 -3.86 -8.74
N ALA A 217 15.30 -3.93 -9.42
CA ALA A 217 16.08 -2.76 -9.81
C ALA A 217 15.45 -1.96 -10.96
N THR A 218 14.67 -2.62 -11.84
CA THR A 218 14.03 -1.98 -13.01
C THR A 218 12.86 -1.07 -12.64
N TRP A 219 12.28 -1.25 -11.44
CA TRP A 219 11.21 -0.38 -10.95
C TRP A 219 11.72 1.03 -10.69
N PRO A 220 11.11 2.07 -11.27
CA PRO A 220 11.57 3.45 -11.10
C PRO A 220 11.38 3.95 -9.65
N ALA A 221 12.11 4.99 -9.28
CA ALA A 221 12.08 5.59 -7.94
C ALA A 221 10.68 6.10 -7.53
N ILE A 222 9.84 6.45 -8.50
CA ILE A 222 8.47 6.90 -8.27
C ILE A 222 7.48 5.75 -8.02
N SER A 223 7.90 4.51 -8.14
CA SER A 223 7.03 3.35 -7.89
C SER A 223 6.50 3.38 -6.47
N VAL A 224 5.21 3.06 -6.33
CA VAL A 224 4.49 3.08 -5.07
C VAL A 224 3.89 1.72 -4.77
N GLY A 225 3.72 1.39 -3.49
CA GLY A 225 3.10 0.15 -3.12
C GLY A 225 3.20 -0.14 -1.63
N HIS A 226 2.98 -1.37 -1.28
CA HIS A 226 3.17 -1.88 0.08
C HIS A 226 3.30 -3.39 0.06
N PHE A 227 4.08 -3.96 0.98
CA PHE A 227 4.07 -5.39 1.23
C PHE A 227 3.51 -5.73 2.62
N GLY A 228 3.08 -6.96 2.79
CA GLY A 228 2.50 -7.48 4.03
C GLY A 228 3.30 -8.66 4.60
N GLN A 229 3.33 -8.76 5.92
CA GLN A 229 3.98 -9.87 6.63
C GLN A 229 3.32 -11.23 6.33
N ALA A 230 2.09 -11.24 5.79
CA ALA A 230 1.42 -12.46 5.32
C ALA A 230 1.99 -13.02 4.01
N GLY A 231 2.89 -12.30 3.32
CA GLY A 231 3.55 -12.80 2.10
C GLY A 231 2.96 -12.26 0.80
N GLY A 232 2.21 -11.17 0.85
CA GLY A 232 1.68 -10.48 -0.32
C GLY A 232 2.23 -9.06 -0.49
N PHE A 233 2.06 -8.50 -1.68
CA PHE A 233 2.41 -7.11 -1.97
C PHE A 233 1.58 -6.54 -3.12
N VAL A 234 1.59 -5.20 -3.22
CA VAL A 234 1.18 -4.44 -4.40
C VAL A 234 2.30 -3.47 -4.75
N VAL A 235 2.67 -3.39 -6.02
CA VAL A 235 3.59 -2.37 -6.54
C VAL A 235 3.05 -1.80 -7.84
N ALA A 236 3.08 -0.48 -7.99
CA ALA A 236 2.60 0.23 -9.17
C ALA A 236 3.66 1.21 -9.69
N ASP A 237 3.93 1.13 -10.98
CA ASP A 237 4.61 2.14 -11.78
C ASP A 237 3.54 2.94 -12.53
N HIS A 238 3.05 3.99 -11.90
CA HIS A 238 1.92 4.77 -12.43
C HIS A 238 2.31 5.68 -13.61
N VAL A 239 3.59 5.82 -13.93
CA VAL A 239 4.06 6.55 -15.12
C VAL A 239 4.02 5.64 -16.33
N HIS A 240 4.60 4.44 -16.23
CA HIS A 240 4.61 3.48 -17.35
C HIS A 240 3.37 2.59 -17.37
N GLY A 241 2.49 2.69 -16.36
CA GLY A 241 1.19 2.03 -16.38
C GLY A 241 1.22 0.54 -16.05
N VAL A 242 2.14 0.07 -15.22
CA VAL A 242 2.24 -1.34 -14.82
C VAL A 242 2.05 -1.50 -13.32
N CYS A 243 1.24 -2.48 -12.92
CA CYS A 243 1.06 -2.84 -11.52
C CYS A 243 1.06 -4.36 -11.35
N VAL A 244 1.63 -4.81 -10.23
CA VAL A 244 1.63 -6.21 -9.81
C VAL A 244 1.03 -6.30 -8.41
N ALA A 245 0.04 -7.17 -8.25
CA ALA A 245 -0.59 -7.48 -6.97
C ALA A 245 -0.52 -8.99 -6.70
N THR A 246 -0.10 -9.37 -5.51
CA THR A 246 -0.05 -10.77 -5.06
C THR A 246 -0.48 -10.90 -3.61
N LEU A 247 -1.15 -11.99 -3.29
CA LEU A 247 -1.41 -12.46 -1.92
C LEU A 247 -1.03 -13.92 -1.81
N GLY A 248 -0.77 -14.37 -0.59
CA GLY A 248 -0.46 -15.75 -0.31
C GLY A 248 -0.50 -16.08 1.18
N ASP A 249 -0.21 -17.33 1.52
CA ASP A 249 -0.25 -17.86 2.88
C ASP A 249 1.12 -18.21 3.47
N ALA A 250 2.22 -17.94 2.75
CA ALA A 250 3.56 -18.07 3.28
C ALA A 250 4.05 -16.72 3.85
N PRO A 251 4.32 -16.61 5.17
CA PRO A 251 4.78 -15.37 5.76
C PRO A 251 6.04 -14.80 5.10
N PHE A 252 6.11 -13.47 5.03
CA PHE A 252 7.30 -12.76 4.55
C PHE A 252 8.54 -13.23 5.33
N GLY A 253 9.60 -13.50 4.59
CA GLY A 253 10.84 -13.99 5.16
C GLY A 253 12.02 -13.97 4.17
N PRO A 254 13.09 -14.76 4.42
CA PRO A 254 14.24 -14.83 3.52
C PRO A 254 13.88 -15.18 2.08
N TRP A 255 12.90 -16.08 1.88
CA TRP A 255 12.41 -16.45 0.56
C TRP A 255 11.91 -15.25 -0.24
N ALA A 256 11.08 -14.40 0.37
CA ALA A 256 10.52 -13.22 -0.28
C ALA A 256 11.61 -12.22 -0.67
N LYS A 257 12.62 -12.02 0.21
CA LYS A 257 13.74 -11.11 -0.06
C LYS A 257 14.60 -11.57 -1.26
N THR A 258 14.64 -12.86 -1.55
CA THR A 258 15.40 -13.42 -2.67
C THR A 258 14.58 -13.56 -3.93
N THR A 259 13.25 -13.77 -3.83
CA THR A 259 12.40 -14.07 -4.99
C THR A 259 11.64 -12.86 -5.51
N TRP A 260 11.16 -11.95 -4.64
CA TRP A 260 10.35 -10.81 -5.08
C TRP A 260 11.09 -9.81 -5.97
N PRO A 261 12.35 -9.40 -5.68
CA PRO A 261 13.03 -8.45 -6.56
C PRO A 261 13.18 -8.95 -8.00
N PRO A 262 13.76 -10.13 -8.29
CA PRO A 262 13.87 -10.61 -9.67
C PRO A 262 12.50 -10.94 -10.30
N PHE A 263 11.51 -11.40 -9.51
CA PHE A 263 10.16 -11.63 -9.99
C PHE A 263 9.51 -10.34 -10.47
N THR A 264 9.54 -9.28 -9.65
CA THR A 264 8.91 -8.00 -9.99
C THR A 264 9.58 -7.36 -11.20
N ASP A 265 10.92 -7.48 -11.35
CA ASP A 265 11.63 -7.02 -12.55
C ASP A 265 11.16 -7.78 -13.79
N ALA A 266 11.16 -9.11 -13.76
CA ALA A 266 10.75 -9.93 -14.90
C ALA A 266 9.31 -9.66 -15.34
N VAL A 267 8.38 -9.50 -14.38
CA VAL A 267 6.97 -9.19 -14.67
C VAL A 267 6.83 -7.81 -15.30
N ARG A 268 7.53 -6.80 -14.74
CA ARG A 268 7.47 -5.44 -15.29
C ARG A 268 8.04 -5.38 -16.70
N ASP A 269 9.20 -5.99 -16.94
CA ASP A 269 9.87 -5.96 -18.23
C ASP A 269 9.01 -6.66 -19.30
N GLU A 270 8.39 -7.80 -18.97
CA GLU A 270 7.48 -8.51 -19.88
C GLU A 270 6.19 -7.69 -20.14
N ALA A 271 5.61 -7.07 -19.12
CA ALA A 271 4.41 -6.24 -19.28
C ALA A 271 4.63 -5.01 -20.16
N LEU A 272 5.85 -4.44 -20.14
CA LEU A 272 6.20 -3.28 -20.97
C LEU A 272 6.58 -3.65 -22.42
N GLN A 273 6.88 -4.92 -22.69
CA GLN A 273 7.16 -5.41 -24.06
C GLN A 273 5.87 -5.80 -24.79
N ASP A 274 4.85 -6.23 -24.06
CA ASP A 274 3.57 -6.70 -24.62
C ASP A 274 2.54 -5.56 -24.80
N GLY A 275 2.80 -4.35 -24.28
CA GLY A 275 1.93 -3.16 -24.36
C GLY A 275 2.48 -2.08 -25.29
#